data_3a112f7b5d5c1316ff89de0589d4cbe0
#
_entry.id   3a112f7b5d5c1316ff89de0589d4cbe0
#
_cell.length_a   1.000
_cell.length_b   1.000
_cell.length_c   1.000
_cell.angle_alpha   90.00
_cell.angle_beta   90.00
_cell.angle_gamma   90.00
#
_symmetry.space_group_name_H-M   'P 1'
#
loop_
_entity.id
_entity.type
_entity.pdbx_description
1 polymer ?
#
loop_
_entity_poly.entity_id
_entity_poly.type
_entity_poly.pdbx_seq_one_letter_code
_entity_poly.pdbx_strand_id
1 'polypeptide(L)'
;LLILVTVQYVWLSNGNYMAMYYNTEQTKAYLSSMLTQVRMTEGFNTSLSWAFIGKVSDETFHNQWKDSNKFHYGGNGVTEEKPLVNYYSRKSWFWHYMGYVPNLVDNDQVKELRKDPYVKNMPCYPDYGSIAIYKDTVIIKLSD
;
A
#
# COMPACT_ATOMS: atom_id res chain seq x y z
N LEU A 1 -37.67 11.66 17.14
CA LEU A 1 -36.47 12.32 16.64
C LEU A 1 -35.19 11.57 17.02
N LEU A 2 -34.97 11.31 18.32
CA LEU A 2 -33.78 10.62 18.84
C LEU A 2 -33.53 9.26 18.19
N ILE A 3 -34.56 8.43 18.05
CA ILE A 3 -34.48 7.10 17.44
C ILE A 3 -34.04 7.18 15.99
N LEU A 4 -34.56 8.12 15.20
CA LEU A 4 -34.15 8.31 13.80
C LEU A 4 -32.69 8.70 13.69
N VAL A 5 -32.22 9.61 14.53
CA VAL A 5 -30.81 10.02 14.58
C VAL A 5 -29.92 8.83 14.96
N THR A 6 -30.33 8.03 15.95
CA THR A 6 -29.57 6.85 16.37
C THR A 6 -29.46 5.82 15.25
N VAL A 7 -30.57 5.51 14.57
CA VAL A 7 -30.58 4.56 13.44
C VAL A 7 -29.69 5.05 12.30
N GLN A 8 -29.76 6.33 11.99
CA GLN A 8 -28.93 6.93 10.94
C GLN A 8 -27.43 6.90 11.29
N TYR A 9 -27.10 7.19 12.55
CA TYR A 9 -25.73 7.11 13.05
C TYR A 9 -25.17 5.67 12.99
N VAL A 10 -25.96 4.68 13.43
CA VAL A 10 -25.57 3.25 13.37
C VAL A 10 -25.34 2.82 11.92
N TRP A 11 -26.20 3.22 11.00
CA TRP A 11 -26.03 2.87 9.57
C TRP A 11 -24.75 3.49 8.97
N LEU A 12 -24.53 4.79 9.20
CA LEU A 12 -23.32 5.47 8.71
C LEU A 12 -22.06 4.85 9.32
N SER A 13 -22.07 4.56 10.63
CA SER A 13 -20.93 3.92 11.29
C SER A 13 -20.64 2.54 10.74
N ASN A 14 -21.67 1.73 10.49
CA ASN A 14 -21.50 0.41 9.90
C ASN A 14 -20.96 0.50 8.47
N GLY A 15 -21.44 1.44 7.65
CA GLY A 15 -20.92 1.67 6.30
C GLY A 15 -19.43 2.02 6.31
N ASN A 16 -19.02 2.95 7.16
CA ASN A 16 -17.61 3.33 7.30
C ASN A 16 -16.75 2.16 7.79
N TYR A 17 -17.24 1.40 8.78
CA TYR A 17 -16.51 0.23 9.27
C TYR A 17 -16.31 -0.83 8.18
N MET A 18 -17.35 -1.10 7.39
CA MET A 18 -17.26 -2.06 6.29
C MET A 18 -16.28 -1.58 5.20
N ALA A 19 -16.30 -0.28 4.85
CA ALA A 19 -15.35 0.30 3.90
C ALA A 19 -13.91 0.14 4.40
N MET A 20 -13.65 0.47 5.66
CA MET A 20 -12.34 0.28 6.29
C MET A 20 -11.91 -1.20 6.30
N TYR A 21 -12.84 -2.11 6.61
CA TYR A 21 -12.59 -3.54 6.62
C TYR A 21 -12.17 -4.04 5.23
N TYR A 22 -12.94 -3.72 4.17
CA TYR A 22 -12.62 -4.13 2.81
C TYR A 22 -11.29 -3.54 2.32
N ASN A 23 -11.02 -2.26 2.59
CA ASN A 23 -9.75 -1.64 2.25
C ASN A 23 -8.58 -2.33 2.96
N THR A 24 -8.77 -2.72 4.20
CA THR A 24 -7.78 -3.46 4.97
C THR A 24 -7.51 -4.82 4.36
N GLU A 25 -8.54 -5.59 4.02
CA GLU A 25 -8.38 -6.91 3.42
C GLU A 25 -7.76 -6.85 2.02
N GLN A 26 -8.17 -5.90 1.17
CA GLN A 26 -7.56 -5.66 -0.13
C GLN A 26 -6.09 -5.28 0.00
N THR A 27 -5.75 -4.43 0.95
CA THR A 27 -4.37 -4.03 1.22
C THR A 27 -3.52 -5.22 1.68
N LYS A 28 -4.05 -6.08 2.56
CA LYS A 28 -3.36 -7.31 2.97
C LYS A 28 -3.09 -8.24 1.78
N ALA A 29 -4.09 -8.47 0.94
CA ALA A 29 -3.96 -9.31 -0.24
C ALA A 29 -2.91 -8.76 -1.21
N TYR A 30 -2.94 -7.45 -1.46
CA TYR A 30 -2.00 -6.75 -2.33
C TYR A 30 -0.55 -6.86 -1.81
N LEU A 31 -0.33 -6.57 -0.53
CA LEU A 31 0.99 -6.66 0.09
C LEU A 31 1.50 -8.10 0.20
N SER A 32 0.63 -9.05 0.48
CA SER A 32 0.99 -10.46 0.53
C SER A 32 1.44 -10.98 -0.84
N SER A 33 0.71 -10.61 -1.90
CA SER A 33 1.09 -10.93 -3.28
C SER A 33 2.44 -10.30 -3.64
N MET A 34 2.63 -9.02 -3.33
CA MET A 34 3.88 -8.30 -3.57
C MET A 34 5.05 -8.95 -2.81
N LEU A 35 4.88 -9.26 -1.53
CA LEU A 35 5.90 -9.94 -0.72
C LEU A 35 6.28 -11.30 -1.30
N THR A 36 5.31 -12.05 -1.81
CA THR A 36 5.56 -13.32 -2.47
C THR A 36 6.42 -13.13 -3.72
N GLN A 37 6.09 -12.16 -4.56
CA GLN A 37 6.88 -11.86 -5.76
C GLN A 37 8.29 -11.39 -5.41
N VAL A 38 8.46 -10.55 -4.39
CA VAL A 38 9.79 -10.15 -3.91
C VAL A 38 10.61 -11.36 -3.49
N ARG A 39 10.04 -12.27 -2.71
CA ARG A 39 10.73 -13.49 -2.26
C ARG A 39 11.11 -14.45 -3.40
N MET A 40 10.35 -14.42 -4.49
CA MET A 40 10.62 -15.22 -5.68
C MET A 40 11.61 -14.55 -6.66
N THR A 41 11.98 -13.28 -6.41
CA THR A 41 12.96 -12.58 -7.25
C THR A 41 14.35 -13.17 -7.05
N GLU A 42 15.02 -13.51 -8.15
CA GLU A 42 16.35 -14.10 -8.12
C GLU A 42 17.34 -13.20 -7.36
N GLY A 43 18.13 -13.80 -6.48
CA GLY A 43 19.09 -13.08 -5.62
C GLY A 43 18.47 -12.44 -4.37
N PHE A 44 17.17 -12.63 -4.11
CA PHE A 44 16.56 -12.10 -2.90
C PHE A 44 17.17 -12.71 -1.64
N ASN A 45 17.45 -11.85 -0.67
CA ASN A 45 17.75 -12.23 0.70
C ASN A 45 17.17 -11.18 1.69
N THR A 46 16.98 -11.56 2.93
CA THR A 46 16.32 -10.74 3.95
C THR A 46 17.13 -9.54 4.44
N SER A 47 18.40 -9.45 4.10
CA SER A 47 19.28 -8.34 4.49
C SER A 47 19.18 -7.15 3.50
N LEU A 48 18.61 -7.37 2.33
CA LEU A 48 18.47 -6.32 1.32
C LEU A 48 17.56 -5.20 1.79
N SER A 49 17.92 -3.98 1.43
CA SER A 49 17.06 -2.82 1.60
C SER A 49 15.96 -2.79 0.54
N TRP A 50 14.82 -2.15 0.86
CA TRP A 50 13.69 -2.06 -0.05
C TRP A 50 13.37 -0.61 -0.40
N ALA A 51 13.14 -0.36 -1.69
CA ALA A 51 12.73 0.93 -2.23
C ALA A 51 11.36 0.80 -2.93
N PHE A 52 10.42 1.62 -2.51
CA PHE A 52 9.14 1.77 -3.20
C PHE A 52 9.20 3.02 -4.08
N ILE A 53 9.10 2.84 -5.39
CA ILE A 53 9.12 3.92 -6.37
C ILE A 53 7.69 4.23 -6.80
N GLY A 54 7.29 5.49 -6.64
CA GLY A 54 5.95 5.93 -6.99
C GLY A 54 4.89 5.67 -5.90
N LYS A 55 3.64 5.67 -6.29
CA LYS A 55 2.47 5.48 -5.42
C LYS A 55 1.57 4.40 -5.97
N VAL A 56 0.83 3.74 -5.10
CA VAL A 56 -0.25 2.85 -5.51
C VAL A 56 -1.33 3.70 -6.19
N SER A 57 -1.81 3.26 -7.35
CA SER A 57 -2.91 3.94 -8.04
C SER A 57 -4.19 3.89 -7.21
N ASP A 58 -4.96 4.98 -7.23
CA ASP A 58 -6.28 5.03 -6.58
C ASP A 58 -7.26 4.01 -7.18
N GLU A 59 -7.00 3.55 -8.41
CA GLU A 59 -7.79 2.54 -9.11
C GLU A 59 -7.45 1.09 -8.71
N THR A 60 -6.33 0.89 -8.01
CA THR A 60 -5.86 -0.44 -7.61
C THR A 60 -6.83 -1.13 -6.65
N PHE A 61 -7.53 -0.36 -5.83
CA PHE A 61 -8.48 -0.86 -4.85
C PHE A 61 -9.89 -0.44 -5.19
N HIS A 62 -10.73 -1.44 -5.48
CA HIS A 62 -12.13 -1.19 -5.75
C HIS A 62 -12.90 -0.91 -4.46
N ASN A 63 -13.38 0.31 -4.31
CA ASN A 63 -14.21 0.70 -3.18
C ASN A 63 -15.64 0.98 -3.65
N GLN A 64 -16.52 0.02 -3.43
CA GLN A 64 -17.95 0.13 -3.78
C GLN A 64 -18.68 1.22 -2.98
N TRP A 65 -18.08 1.70 -1.88
CA TRP A 65 -18.69 2.66 -0.95
C TRP A 65 -18.15 4.08 -1.14
N LYS A 66 -17.25 4.30 -2.10
CA LYS A 66 -16.59 5.60 -2.34
C LYS A 66 -17.57 6.74 -2.59
N ASP A 67 -18.71 6.42 -3.21
CA ASP A 67 -19.71 7.43 -3.60
C ASP A 67 -20.81 7.65 -2.56
N SER A 68 -20.92 6.80 -1.55
CA SER A 68 -22.04 6.82 -0.61
C SER A 68 -21.77 7.60 0.68
N ASN A 69 -20.54 7.80 1.09
CA ASN A 69 -20.22 8.41 2.38
C ASN A 69 -19.14 9.49 2.25
N LYS A 70 -19.56 10.75 2.25
CA LYS A 70 -18.67 11.94 2.28
C LYS A 70 -18.05 12.23 3.66
N PHE A 71 -18.22 11.36 4.65
CA PHE A 71 -17.64 11.54 5.97
C PHE A 71 -16.36 10.73 6.08
N HIS A 72 -15.25 11.41 5.86
CA HIS A 72 -13.92 10.85 5.99
C HIS A 72 -13.45 10.93 7.45
N TYR A 73 -13.47 9.82 8.14
CA TYR A 73 -12.70 9.71 9.37
C TYR A 73 -11.26 9.34 9.01
N GLY A 74 -10.38 10.32 9.06
CA GLY A 74 -8.94 10.12 8.90
C GLY A 74 -8.39 9.28 10.04
N GLY A 75 -8.25 7.97 9.83
CA GLY A 75 -7.60 7.04 10.76
C GLY A 75 -6.30 6.51 10.16
N ASN A 76 -5.23 6.68 10.86
CA ASN A 76 -3.97 5.91 10.88
C ASN A 76 -3.49 5.20 9.59
N GLY A 77 -3.51 5.87 8.44
CA GLY A 77 -2.78 5.42 7.25
C GLY A 77 -3.49 4.44 6.34
N VAL A 78 -4.63 3.86 6.73
CA VAL A 78 -5.56 3.17 5.86
C VAL A 78 -6.82 4.00 5.79
N THR A 79 -6.83 4.98 4.92
CA THR A 79 -8.06 5.73 4.62
C THR A 79 -8.82 5.02 3.52
N GLU A 80 -10.10 5.31 3.39
CA GLU A 80 -10.96 4.82 2.31
C GLU A 80 -10.36 5.06 0.92
N GLU A 81 -9.50 6.07 0.78
CA GLU A 81 -8.98 6.54 -0.50
C GLU A 81 -7.52 6.14 -0.77
N LYS A 82 -6.69 5.91 0.24
CA LYS A 82 -5.24 5.77 0.04
C LYS A 82 -4.59 4.76 0.99
N PRO A 83 -4.74 3.47 0.76
CA PRO A 83 -3.94 2.49 1.45
C PRO A 83 -2.44 2.71 1.14
N LEU A 84 -1.57 2.50 2.11
CA LEU A 84 -0.10 2.61 1.96
C LEU A 84 0.43 4.02 1.63
N VAL A 85 -0.17 5.05 2.20
CA VAL A 85 0.09 6.46 1.86
C VAL A 85 1.53 6.91 2.12
N ASN A 86 2.18 6.42 3.16
CA ASN A 86 3.51 6.90 3.53
C ASN A 86 4.42 5.79 4.08
N TYR A 87 5.69 6.15 4.29
CA TYR A 87 6.72 5.26 4.82
C TYR A 87 6.30 4.58 6.15
N TYR A 88 5.76 5.34 7.09
CA TYR A 88 5.38 4.82 8.41
C TYR A 88 4.19 3.86 8.34
N SER A 89 3.21 4.15 7.51
CA SER A 89 2.05 3.29 7.29
C SER A 89 2.47 1.95 6.71
N ARG A 90 3.37 1.93 5.71
CA ARG A 90 3.92 0.70 5.12
C ARG A 90 4.68 -0.13 6.16
N LYS A 91 5.56 0.52 6.94
CA LYS A 91 6.33 -0.16 7.98
C LYS A 91 5.42 -0.78 9.04
N SER A 92 4.41 -0.04 9.50
CA SER A 92 3.41 -0.52 10.45
C SER A 92 2.62 -1.71 9.89
N TRP A 93 2.24 -1.66 8.61
CA TRP A 93 1.55 -2.76 7.94
C TRP A 93 2.40 -4.04 7.88
N PHE A 94 3.64 -3.94 7.46
CA PHE A 94 4.55 -5.09 7.44
C PHE A 94 4.72 -5.68 8.84
N TRP A 95 4.89 -4.84 9.84
CA TRP A 95 5.02 -5.28 11.23
C TRP A 95 3.77 -6.02 11.73
N HIS A 96 2.60 -5.40 11.62
CA HIS A 96 1.39 -5.93 12.24
C HIS A 96 0.75 -7.10 11.48
N TYR A 97 0.87 -7.11 10.16
CA TYR A 97 0.14 -8.08 9.35
C TYR A 97 1.02 -9.14 8.70
N MET A 98 2.30 -8.84 8.46
CA MET A 98 3.21 -9.78 7.80
C MET A 98 4.24 -10.39 8.75
N GLY A 99 4.34 -9.88 9.99
CA GLY A 99 5.36 -10.31 10.95
C GLY A 99 6.79 -10.09 10.48
N TYR A 100 7.00 -9.23 9.48
CA TYR A 100 8.27 -8.95 8.85
C TYR A 100 8.40 -7.46 8.57
N VAL A 101 9.52 -6.87 8.92
CA VAL A 101 9.80 -5.46 8.63
C VAL A 101 10.99 -5.37 7.71
N PRO A 102 10.79 -5.02 6.43
CA PRO A 102 11.90 -4.80 5.52
C PRO A 102 12.71 -3.56 5.95
N ASN A 103 14.00 -3.56 5.66
CA ASN A 103 14.83 -2.38 5.79
C ASN A 103 14.49 -1.41 4.67
N LEU A 104 13.67 -0.40 4.95
CA LEU A 104 13.25 0.57 3.93
C LEU A 104 14.30 1.65 3.77
N VAL A 105 14.69 1.94 2.52
CA VAL A 105 15.56 3.06 2.18
C VAL A 105 14.86 4.39 2.49
N ASP A 106 15.64 5.42 2.76
CA ASP A 106 15.11 6.75 3.02
C ASP A 106 14.58 7.45 1.76
N ASN A 107 13.87 8.56 1.96
CA ASN A 107 13.24 9.29 0.86
C ASN A 107 14.26 9.89 -0.14
N ASP A 108 15.46 10.23 0.29
CA ASP A 108 16.45 10.83 -0.60
C ASP A 108 17.08 9.75 -1.49
N GLN A 109 17.36 8.59 -0.96
CA GLN A 109 17.78 7.42 -1.75
C GLN A 109 16.67 7.01 -2.75
N VAL A 110 15.39 7.03 -2.35
CA VAL A 110 14.26 6.78 -3.27
C VAL A 110 14.24 7.78 -4.41
N LYS A 111 14.47 9.08 -4.14
CA LYS A 111 14.54 10.12 -5.19
C LYS A 111 15.68 9.87 -6.17
N GLU A 112 16.85 9.46 -5.69
CA GLU A 112 17.99 9.14 -6.56
C GLU A 112 17.73 7.89 -7.41
N LEU A 113 17.20 6.82 -6.81
CA LEU A 113 16.81 5.61 -7.53
C LEU A 113 15.77 5.91 -8.62
N ARG A 114 14.81 6.79 -8.35
CA ARG A 114 13.80 7.20 -9.33
C ARG A 114 14.40 7.91 -10.56
N LYS A 115 15.55 8.56 -10.45
CA LYS A 115 16.25 9.20 -11.58
C LYS A 115 17.03 8.21 -12.43
N ASP A 116 17.36 7.04 -11.89
CA ASP A 116 18.17 6.04 -12.56
C ASP A 116 17.46 5.51 -13.83
N PRO A 117 18.14 5.48 -15.00
CA PRO A 117 17.54 5.01 -16.25
C PRO A 117 17.00 3.57 -16.17
N TYR A 118 17.66 2.70 -15.41
CA TYR A 118 17.17 1.33 -15.19
C TYR A 118 15.80 1.33 -14.54
N VAL A 119 15.64 2.07 -13.44
CA VAL A 119 14.40 2.14 -12.67
C VAL A 119 13.28 2.84 -13.47
N LYS A 120 13.64 3.86 -14.26
CA LYS A 120 12.68 4.54 -15.14
C LYS A 120 12.07 3.60 -16.16
N ASN A 121 12.87 2.70 -16.72
CA ASN A 121 12.43 1.77 -17.75
C ASN A 121 11.74 0.51 -17.20
N MET A 122 11.73 0.29 -15.88
CA MET A 122 10.99 -0.80 -15.29
C MET A 122 9.48 -0.61 -15.48
N PRO A 123 8.72 -1.69 -15.72
CA PRO A 123 7.26 -1.64 -15.67
C PRO A 123 6.76 -1.34 -14.26
N CYS A 124 5.48 -0.97 -14.15
CA CYS A 124 4.84 -0.72 -12.86
C CYS A 124 4.14 -1.99 -12.35
N TYR A 125 4.13 -2.18 -11.04
CA TYR A 125 3.41 -3.29 -10.40
C TYR A 125 1.90 -3.20 -10.70
N PRO A 126 1.22 -4.31 -11.09
CA PRO A 126 1.64 -5.70 -10.91
C PRO A 126 2.36 -6.35 -12.13
N ASP A 127 2.77 -5.62 -13.13
CA ASP A 127 3.37 -6.17 -14.34
C ASP A 127 4.70 -6.90 -14.05
N TYR A 128 4.99 -7.90 -14.88
CA TYR A 128 6.23 -8.65 -14.77
C TYR A 128 7.44 -7.73 -14.96
N GLY A 129 8.43 -7.86 -14.07
CA GLY A 129 9.62 -7.00 -14.07
C GLY A 129 9.49 -5.69 -13.27
N SER A 130 8.33 -5.46 -12.63
CA SER A 130 8.11 -4.31 -11.73
C SER A 130 8.85 -4.43 -10.39
N ILE A 131 9.34 -5.62 -10.08
CA ILE A 131 10.14 -5.91 -8.90
C ILE A 131 11.49 -6.45 -9.37
N ALA A 132 12.58 -5.83 -8.93
CA ALA A 132 13.94 -6.23 -9.29
C ALA A 132 14.92 -5.94 -8.16
N ILE A 133 16.05 -6.68 -8.13
CA ILE A 133 17.16 -6.37 -7.24
C ILE A 133 18.18 -5.56 -8.04
N TYR A 134 18.44 -4.35 -7.59
CA TYR A 134 19.36 -3.43 -8.22
C TYR A 134 20.20 -2.69 -7.16
N LYS A 135 21.51 -2.76 -7.27
CA LYS A 135 22.47 -2.15 -6.31
C LYS A 135 22.14 -2.53 -4.87
N ASP A 136 22.04 -3.83 -4.59
CA ASP A 136 21.70 -4.39 -3.29
C ASP A 136 20.39 -3.87 -2.67
N THR A 137 19.49 -3.40 -3.51
CA THR A 137 18.19 -2.90 -3.10
C THR A 137 17.08 -3.58 -3.90
N VAL A 138 16.07 -4.05 -3.19
CA VAL A 138 14.81 -4.52 -3.81
C VAL A 138 14.03 -3.30 -4.26
N ILE A 139 13.88 -3.11 -5.55
CA ILE A 139 13.10 -2.03 -6.13
C ILE A 139 11.72 -2.55 -6.46
N ILE A 140 10.70 -1.86 -5.99
CA ILE A 140 9.29 -2.12 -6.27
C ILE A 140 8.73 -0.87 -6.91
N LYS A 141 8.50 -0.90 -8.22
CA LYS A 141 7.96 0.24 -8.95
C LYS A 141 6.45 0.17 -8.99
N LEU A 142 5.79 1.13 -8.35
CA LEU A 142 4.32 1.22 -8.23
C LEU A 142 3.71 2.15 -9.28
N SER A 143 4.44 3.22 -9.62
CA SER A 143 4.07 4.18 -10.68
C SER A 143 5.30 4.96 -11.14
N ASP A 144 5.17 5.71 -12.20
CA ASP A 144 6.20 6.63 -12.72
C ASP A 144 6.42 7.87 -11.84
#